data_daa87f3dd662bbfc293e72f87c9cd901
#
_entry.id   daa87f3dd662bbfc293e72f87c9cd901
#
_cell.length_a   1.000
_cell.length_b   1.000
_cell.length_c   1.000
_cell.angle_alpha   90.00
_cell.angle_beta   90.00
_cell.angle_gamma   90.00
#
_symmetry.space_group_name_H-M   'P 1'
#
loop_
_entity.id
_entity.type
_entity.pdbx_description
1 polymer ?
#
loop_
_entity_poly.entity_id
_entity_poly.type
_entity_poly.pdbx_seq_one_letter_code
_entity_poly.pdbx_strand_id
1 'polypeptide(L)'
;MGVAINSFASPQRQFPSFDPTANDLALARILNAALSTDAGTPADKNAIARSFASSSFPQRFERLVFVLYAPGHKRILVSRTNEGFADVFLRLLAHPRRVALIQGAFHLQMDFLLEPAQAIDFYAVGTTISGELHFEVGVDGLLCSGPDGKLHIHLPGDAYVRSVMTMGQLREVMGKAHGEDYLRQAKFERIHTESYLCTSQTWRRLYRGYPLVGELTREKIEHAVALAGQHIQRTQDVQGRFLYYYDAALDSRLDHEHPKRHPEKNPYYNILRHSGGGLTCIYKEKWTRSSDMRENMQRAIGYLIATSFRKKDYGGREGVYVYSEKKSKLGGAGIALYLLVNYQLLTGDDRYQLWADKLAWHLINQITDSGEFIYYNIYLDRKISQAENNNYFSFYYPGEAVCGLAKYLHLASREDRELYCTKLKKALNFLLEIRPLTRADQYTAVPSDAWLMMGVMELWDFEPMRDPLYARFVFSDAQKMIDHMYRVADAPYPDYAGAFYYNFGDFPYADGARCEGLLGAYELARKMGDQGKARELWPAIRLAAWAVMHLVNTEDAIYFAPNPAVALGGIRFKYTRQWFRIDTIQHVASFYAKLLPHWDYAESMFKQEVPEPEFADALPR
;
A
#
# COMPACT_ATOMS: atom_id res chain seq x y z
N MET A 1 2.18 -6.58 35.68
CA MET A 1 2.21 -5.20 36.16
C MET A 1 1.50 -4.36 35.11
N GLY A 2 0.28 -3.91 35.39
CA GLY A 2 -0.48 -3.06 34.48
C GLY A 2 0.10 -1.65 34.48
N VAL A 3 0.77 -1.28 33.42
CA VAL A 3 1.12 0.12 33.16
C VAL A 3 -0.15 0.82 32.71
N ALA A 4 -0.57 1.83 33.45
CA ALA A 4 -1.75 2.63 33.16
C ALA A 4 -1.62 3.29 31.77
N ILE A 5 -2.47 2.88 30.85
CA ILE A 5 -2.55 3.36 29.45
C ILE A 5 -3.23 4.76 29.36
N ASN A 6 -3.34 5.48 30.48
CA ASN A 6 -4.20 6.67 30.58
C ASN A 6 -3.49 8.03 30.43
N SER A 7 -2.27 8.13 29.90
CA SER A 7 -1.57 9.42 29.84
C SER A 7 -1.16 9.93 28.45
N PHE A 8 -1.58 9.30 27.35
CA PHE A 8 -1.24 9.75 26.00
C PHE A 8 -2.45 10.21 25.18
N ALA A 9 -3.43 10.83 25.83
CA ALA A 9 -4.49 11.52 25.12
C ALA A 9 -3.98 12.88 24.61
N SER A 10 -3.23 12.86 23.52
CA SER A 10 -3.18 14.01 22.63
C SER A 10 -4.58 14.22 22.05
N PRO A 11 -5.14 15.44 21.97
CA PRO A 11 -6.48 15.64 21.44
C PRO A 11 -6.54 15.06 20.04
N GLN A 12 -7.45 14.11 19.84
CA GLN A 12 -7.69 13.44 18.57
C GLN A 12 -7.97 14.50 17.51
N ARG A 13 -7.06 14.72 16.58
CA ARG A 13 -7.32 15.54 15.40
C ARG A 13 -8.10 14.65 14.44
N GLN A 14 -9.42 14.74 14.48
CA GLN A 14 -10.30 14.09 13.51
C GLN A 14 -9.99 14.59 12.11
N PHE A 15 -10.10 13.71 11.10
CA PHE A 15 -10.07 14.18 9.70
C PHE A 15 -11.26 15.09 9.47
N PRO A 16 -11.06 16.35 9.12
CA PRO A 16 -12.15 17.15 8.63
C PRO A 16 -12.60 16.62 7.28
N SER A 17 -13.84 16.23 7.16
CA SER A 17 -14.46 15.97 5.87
C SER A 17 -14.42 17.28 5.05
N PHE A 18 -14.18 17.15 3.75
CA PHE A 18 -14.26 18.29 2.84
C PHE A 18 -15.06 17.88 1.61
N ASP A 19 -16.30 18.33 1.57
CA ASP A 19 -17.18 18.20 0.42
C ASP A 19 -17.32 19.55 -0.27
N PRO A 20 -16.74 19.74 -1.48
CA PRO A 20 -16.77 21.01 -2.16
C PRO A 20 -18.20 21.49 -2.45
N THR A 21 -18.50 22.71 -2.06
CA THR A 21 -19.76 23.37 -2.39
C THR A 21 -19.82 23.79 -3.87
N ALA A 22 -20.99 24.19 -4.35
CA ALA A 22 -21.13 24.75 -5.70
C ALA A 22 -20.24 26.00 -5.91
N ASN A 23 -20.03 26.80 -4.87
CA ASN A 23 -19.15 27.96 -4.90
C ASN A 23 -17.67 27.58 -4.97
N ASP A 24 -17.25 26.52 -4.27
CA ASP A 24 -15.89 25.99 -4.38
C ASP A 24 -15.59 25.47 -5.77
N LEU A 25 -16.56 24.78 -6.38
CA LEU A 25 -16.44 24.32 -7.77
C LEU A 25 -16.43 25.49 -8.78
N ALA A 26 -17.15 26.56 -8.49
CA ALA A 26 -17.09 27.79 -9.30
C ALA A 26 -15.71 28.45 -9.19
N LEU A 27 -15.14 28.51 -7.99
CA LEU A 27 -13.78 29.03 -7.79
C LEU A 27 -12.76 28.17 -8.54
N ALA A 28 -12.84 26.83 -8.47
CA ALA A 28 -11.95 25.95 -9.22
C ALA A 28 -11.97 26.27 -10.73
N ARG A 29 -13.15 26.43 -11.31
CA ARG A 29 -13.30 26.79 -12.74
C ARG A 29 -12.67 28.14 -13.09
N ILE A 30 -12.88 29.16 -12.24
CA ILE A 30 -12.31 30.50 -12.45
C ILE A 30 -10.77 30.44 -12.38
N LEU A 31 -10.20 29.77 -11.38
CA LEU A 31 -8.75 29.67 -11.22
C LEU A 31 -8.11 28.88 -12.36
N ASN A 32 -8.69 27.73 -12.74
CA ASN A 32 -8.19 26.93 -13.87
C ASN A 32 -8.29 27.68 -15.20
N ALA A 33 -9.40 28.40 -15.45
CA ALA A 33 -9.54 29.22 -16.64
C ALA A 33 -8.47 30.32 -16.68
N ALA A 34 -8.27 31.04 -15.55
CA ALA A 34 -7.26 32.08 -15.46
C ALA A 34 -5.82 31.55 -15.61
N LEU A 35 -5.52 30.36 -15.06
CA LEU A 35 -4.22 29.69 -15.28
C LEU A 35 -4.01 29.33 -16.74
N SER A 36 -5.03 28.89 -17.47
CA SER A 36 -4.97 28.43 -18.85
C SER A 36 -4.97 29.55 -19.89
N THR A 37 -5.17 30.81 -19.50
CA THR A 37 -5.14 31.96 -20.44
C THR A 37 -3.72 32.32 -20.84
N ASP A 38 -3.56 32.87 -22.02
CA ASP A 38 -2.28 33.40 -22.53
C ASP A 38 -1.72 34.50 -21.65
N ALA A 39 -0.39 34.68 -21.67
CA ALA A 39 0.35 35.59 -20.80
C ALA A 39 -0.03 37.08 -20.92
N GLY A 40 -0.84 37.47 -21.90
CA GLY A 40 -1.28 38.85 -22.11
C GLY A 40 -2.71 39.15 -21.72
N THR A 41 -3.50 38.16 -21.34
CA THR A 41 -4.92 38.38 -20.99
C THR A 41 -5.04 38.72 -19.51
N PRO A 42 -5.54 39.91 -19.14
CA PRO A 42 -5.73 40.27 -17.73
C PRO A 42 -6.77 39.36 -17.07
N ALA A 43 -6.41 38.71 -15.97
CA ALA A 43 -7.38 37.98 -15.15
C ALA A 43 -8.25 38.99 -14.37
N ASP A 44 -9.55 38.74 -14.27
CA ASP A 44 -10.46 39.58 -13.49
C ASP A 44 -10.24 39.34 -11.99
N LYS A 45 -9.41 40.20 -11.38
CA LYS A 45 -9.11 40.18 -9.95
C LYS A 45 -10.40 40.21 -9.11
N ASN A 46 -11.39 41.02 -9.51
CA ASN A 46 -12.62 41.18 -8.73
C ASN A 46 -13.50 39.91 -8.81
N ALA A 47 -13.53 39.24 -9.96
CA ALA A 47 -14.24 37.96 -10.11
C ALA A 47 -13.60 36.90 -9.23
N ILE A 48 -12.26 36.79 -9.21
CA ILE A 48 -11.52 35.88 -8.34
C ILE A 48 -11.81 36.17 -6.86
N ALA A 49 -11.72 37.45 -6.45
CA ALA A 49 -11.96 37.85 -5.07
C ALA A 49 -13.40 37.55 -4.61
N ARG A 50 -14.41 37.87 -5.45
CA ARG A 50 -15.82 37.56 -5.15
C ARG A 50 -16.06 36.04 -5.05
N SER A 51 -15.52 35.26 -5.97
CA SER A 51 -15.68 33.81 -5.96
C SER A 51 -15.04 33.19 -4.72
N PHE A 52 -13.85 33.64 -4.33
CA PHE A 52 -13.21 33.20 -3.10
C PHE A 52 -14.03 33.60 -1.86
N ALA A 53 -14.52 34.83 -1.77
CA ALA A 53 -15.33 35.30 -0.65
C ALA A 53 -16.63 34.50 -0.45
N SER A 54 -17.14 33.88 -1.51
CA SER A 54 -18.34 33.02 -1.48
C SER A 54 -18.02 31.54 -1.26
N SER A 55 -16.75 31.15 -1.22
CA SER A 55 -16.32 29.79 -1.05
C SER A 55 -16.30 29.36 0.42
N SER A 56 -16.19 28.05 0.66
CA SER A 56 -16.06 27.48 2.00
C SER A 56 -14.63 27.50 2.55
N PHE A 57 -13.66 27.95 1.77
CA PHE A 57 -12.26 28.03 2.21
C PHE A 57 -12.05 29.06 3.32
N PRO A 58 -10.97 28.92 4.12
CA PRO A 58 -10.64 29.89 5.18
C PRO A 58 -10.56 31.32 4.64
N GLN A 59 -11.40 32.22 5.17
CA GLN A 59 -11.45 33.62 4.73
C GLN A 59 -10.40 34.48 5.46
N ARG A 60 -9.83 34.00 6.58
CA ARG A 60 -8.76 34.63 7.33
C ARG A 60 -7.58 33.71 7.41
N PHE A 61 -6.41 34.20 7.11
CA PHE A 61 -5.16 33.45 7.15
C PHE A 61 -3.97 34.39 7.35
N GLU A 62 -2.96 33.91 8.04
CA GLU A 62 -1.69 34.63 8.25
C GLU A 62 -0.82 34.61 6.98
N ARG A 63 -0.91 33.51 6.23
CA ARG A 63 -0.16 33.32 5.00
C ARG A 63 -0.94 32.41 4.04
N LEU A 64 -0.88 32.76 2.77
CA LEU A 64 -1.37 31.90 1.69
C LEU A 64 -0.20 31.44 0.82
N VAL A 65 -0.21 30.16 0.47
CA VAL A 65 0.75 29.58 -0.47
C VAL A 65 0.00 28.94 -1.61
N PHE A 66 0.37 29.31 -2.82
CA PHE A 66 -0.03 28.59 -4.04
C PHE A 66 1.14 27.76 -4.56
N VAL A 67 0.86 26.51 -4.94
CA VAL A 67 1.82 25.64 -5.62
C VAL A 67 1.22 25.15 -6.92
N LEU A 68 1.93 25.33 -8.01
CA LEU A 68 1.55 24.81 -9.33
C LEU A 68 2.46 23.64 -9.68
N TYR A 69 1.86 22.49 -9.93
CA TYR A 69 2.52 21.26 -10.37
C TYR A 69 2.19 20.96 -11.82
N ALA A 70 3.17 20.47 -12.56
CA ALA A 70 2.98 19.88 -13.88
C ALA A 70 4.01 18.75 -14.10
N PRO A 71 3.61 17.66 -14.77
CA PRO A 71 4.51 16.53 -15.06
C PRO A 71 5.80 16.99 -15.77
N GLY A 72 6.95 16.50 -15.31
CA GLY A 72 8.25 16.83 -15.89
C GLY A 72 8.78 18.24 -15.60
N HIS A 73 8.05 19.06 -14.86
CA HIS A 73 8.46 20.42 -14.52
C HIS A 73 8.73 20.61 -13.02
N LYS A 74 9.72 21.45 -12.70
CA LYS A 74 9.89 21.91 -11.33
C LYS A 74 8.71 22.80 -10.95
N ARG A 75 8.01 22.46 -9.87
CA ARG A 75 6.86 23.21 -9.35
C ARG A 75 7.15 24.71 -9.19
N ILE A 76 6.12 25.51 -9.26
CA ILE A 76 6.14 26.94 -8.88
C ILE A 76 5.50 27.05 -7.50
N LEU A 77 6.12 27.83 -6.61
CA LEU A 77 5.58 28.14 -5.30
C LEU A 77 5.56 29.67 -5.14
N VAL A 78 4.40 30.23 -4.82
CA VAL A 78 4.19 31.64 -4.50
C VAL A 78 3.58 31.75 -3.12
N SER A 79 4.20 32.52 -2.24
CA SER A 79 3.73 32.72 -0.87
C SER A 79 3.76 34.19 -0.50
N ARG A 80 2.72 34.66 0.21
CA ARG A 80 2.63 36.02 0.76
C ARG A 80 1.89 36.03 2.08
N THR A 81 2.28 36.98 2.93
CA THR A 81 1.59 37.38 4.14
C THR A 81 0.90 38.74 3.92
N ASN A 82 -0.19 38.99 4.61
CA ASN A 82 -0.91 40.26 4.57
C ASN A 82 -1.36 40.71 3.16
N GLU A 83 -1.53 39.79 2.24
CA GLU A 83 -2.10 40.03 0.90
C GLU A 83 -3.40 39.27 0.74
N GLY A 84 -4.35 39.82 0.00
CA GLY A 84 -5.61 39.15 -0.30
C GLY A 84 -5.43 37.96 -1.24
N PHE A 85 -6.36 37.02 -1.20
CA PHE A 85 -6.35 35.80 -2.02
C PHE A 85 -6.06 36.07 -3.50
N ALA A 86 -6.83 37.01 -4.10
CA ALA A 86 -6.68 37.32 -5.51
C ALA A 86 -5.30 37.93 -5.82
N ASP A 87 -4.72 38.74 -4.93
CA ASP A 87 -3.41 39.34 -5.13
C ASP A 87 -2.30 38.30 -5.19
N VAL A 88 -2.33 37.33 -4.24
CA VAL A 88 -1.36 36.23 -4.23
C VAL A 88 -1.51 35.36 -5.48
N PHE A 89 -2.76 35.10 -5.91
CA PHE A 89 -3.00 34.33 -7.13
C PHE A 89 -2.52 35.04 -8.39
N LEU A 90 -2.72 36.36 -8.49
CA LEU A 90 -2.20 37.16 -9.62
C LEU A 90 -0.66 37.10 -9.70
N ARG A 91 0.05 36.99 -8.58
CA ARG A 91 1.50 36.79 -8.59
C ARG A 91 1.88 35.41 -9.16
N LEU A 92 1.06 34.38 -8.93
CA LEU A 92 1.26 33.07 -9.58
C LEU A 92 1.04 33.20 -11.09
N LEU A 93 0.00 33.91 -11.52
CA LEU A 93 -0.27 34.16 -12.95
C LEU A 93 0.86 34.92 -13.63
N ALA A 94 1.49 35.88 -12.95
CA ALA A 94 2.62 36.65 -13.43
C ALA A 94 3.95 35.90 -13.40
N HIS A 95 4.00 34.68 -12.85
CA HIS A 95 5.25 33.95 -12.73
C HIS A 95 5.80 33.53 -14.09
N PRO A 96 7.08 33.83 -14.45
CA PRO A 96 7.60 33.65 -15.80
C PRO A 96 7.61 32.21 -16.30
N ARG A 97 7.69 31.22 -15.40
CA ARG A 97 7.63 29.79 -15.78
C ARG A 97 6.21 29.24 -15.92
N ARG A 98 5.15 29.98 -15.56
CA ARG A 98 3.77 29.50 -15.59
C ARG A 98 3.39 28.93 -16.96
N VAL A 99 3.66 29.68 -18.03
CA VAL A 99 3.28 29.29 -19.39
C VAL A 99 3.80 27.89 -19.75
N ALA A 100 5.01 27.57 -19.37
CA ALA A 100 5.59 26.25 -19.64
C ALA A 100 4.88 25.13 -18.86
N LEU A 101 4.41 25.40 -17.64
CA LEU A 101 3.77 24.38 -16.81
C LEU A 101 2.33 24.07 -17.25
N ILE A 102 1.64 25.01 -17.87
CA ILE A 102 0.23 24.86 -18.26
C ILE A 102 0.01 24.33 -19.68
N GLN A 103 1.07 23.97 -20.40
CA GLN A 103 0.96 23.41 -21.76
C GLN A 103 0.31 22.01 -21.80
N GLY A 104 0.23 21.34 -20.66
CA GLY A 104 -0.39 20.03 -20.49
C GLY A 104 -1.24 19.96 -19.22
N ALA A 105 -1.35 18.77 -18.65
CA ALA A 105 -2.02 18.59 -17.37
C ALA A 105 -1.25 19.32 -16.26
N PHE A 106 -1.98 20.03 -15.41
CA PHE A 106 -1.42 20.69 -14.25
C PHE A 106 -2.36 20.58 -13.05
N HIS A 107 -1.82 20.82 -11.84
CA HIS A 107 -2.58 20.83 -10.59
C HIS A 107 -2.20 22.06 -9.78
N LEU A 108 -3.19 22.71 -9.18
CA LEU A 108 -3.02 23.84 -8.29
C LEU A 108 -3.25 23.39 -6.84
N GLN A 109 -2.26 23.58 -5.98
CA GLN A 109 -2.41 23.39 -4.55
C GLN A 109 -2.50 24.75 -3.85
N MET A 110 -3.37 24.83 -2.84
CA MET A 110 -3.49 25.98 -1.93
C MET A 110 -3.22 25.51 -0.51
N ASP A 111 -2.39 26.27 0.21
CA ASP A 111 -2.12 26.04 1.62
C ASP A 111 -2.41 27.31 2.40
N PHE A 112 -3.31 27.21 3.37
CA PHE A 112 -3.68 28.30 4.28
C PHE A 112 -2.99 28.08 5.62
N LEU A 113 -2.13 29.00 6.02
CA LEU A 113 -1.62 29.09 7.39
C LEU A 113 -2.63 29.93 8.18
N LEU A 114 -3.34 29.30 9.10
CA LEU A 114 -4.40 29.94 9.86
C LEU A 114 -3.88 30.56 11.14
N GLU A 115 -2.75 30.10 11.65
CA GLU A 115 -2.12 30.52 12.87
C GLU A 115 -0.71 31.07 12.62
N PRO A 116 -0.20 31.97 13.47
CA PRO A 116 1.19 32.42 13.40
C PRO A 116 2.18 31.25 13.50
N ALA A 117 3.26 31.34 12.73
CA ALA A 117 4.34 30.39 12.78
C ALA A 117 5.03 30.42 14.16
N GLN A 118 5.45 29.27 14.65
CA GLN A 118 6.10 29.09 15.96
C GLN A 118 7.58 28.85 15.81
N ALA A 119 8.42 29.66 16.45
CA ALA A 119 9.86 29.46 16.45
C ALA A 119 10.23 28.08 17.04
N ILE A 120 11.13 27.37 16.37
CA ILE A 120 11.63 26.06 16.82
C ILE A 120 13.14 25.98 16.70
N ASP A 121 13.75 25.15 17.54
CA ASP A 121 15.13 24.69 17.34
C ASP A 121 15.11 23.48 16.39
N PHE A 122 15.43 23.73 15.12
CA PHE A 122 15.40 22.71 14.07
C PHE A 122 16.31 21.50 14.35
N TYR A 123 17.39 21.69 15.10
CA TYR A 123 18.35 20.64 15.41
C TYR A 123 18.01 19.88 16.69
N ALA A 124 17.30 20.49 17.62
CA ALA A 124 16.87 19.87 18.88
C ALA A 124 15.53 19.12 18.77
N VAL A 125 14.66 19.52 17.81
CA VAL A 125 13.34 18.92 17.63
C VAL A 125 13.45 17.43 17.27
N GLY A 126 12.76 16.59 18.02
CA GLY A 126 12.60 15.16 17.74
C GLY A 126 11.23 14.81 17.14
N THR A 127 11.10 13.57 16.67
CA THR A 127 9.86 13.01 16.13
C THR A 127 9.07 12.19 17.14
N THR A 128 9.43 12.24 18.43
CA THR A 128 8.74 11.49 19.48
C THR A 128 7.44 12.19 19.87
N ILE A 129 6.37 11.40 20.01
CA ILE A 129 5.02 11.87 20.38
C ILE A 129 4.98 12.47 21.80
N SER A 130 6.01 12.24 22.61
CA SER A 130 6.11 12.73 23.98
C SER A 130 7.10 13.90 24.08
N GLY A 131 6.61 15.09 24.38
CA GLY A 131 7.41 16.24 24.74
C GLY A 131 6.94 17.58 24.16
N GLU A 132 7.38 18.69 24.78
CA GLU A 132 7.04 20.05 24.36
C GLU A 132 7.60 20.44 22.97
N LEU A 133 8.56 19.68 22.44
CA LEU A 133 9.25 19.90 21.16
C LEU A 133 8.84 18.90 20.10
N HIS A 134 7.56 18.55 20.05
CA HIS A 134 7.05 17.63 19.06
C HIS A 134 6.96 18.27 17.66
N PHE A 135 7.49 17.58 16.66
CA PHE A 135 7.33 17.91 15.23
C PHE A 135 6.95 16.63 14.48
N GLU A 136 5.76 16.61 13.94
CA GLU A 136 5.28 15.47 13.17
C GLU A 136 5.52 15.67 11.68
N VAL A 137 6.47 14.94 11.14
CA VAL A 137 6.81 14.99 9.71
C VAL A 137 5.58 14.63 8.87
N GLY A 138 5.26 15.48 7.92
CA GLY A 138 4.08 15.34 7.06
C GLY A 138 2.83 16.09 7.57
N VAL A 139 2.74 16.38 8.86
CA VAL A 139 1.67 17.22 9.46
C VAL A 139 2.17 18.63 9.69
N ASP A 140 3.37 18.76 10.23
CA ASP A 140 4.05 20.03 10.42
C ASP A 140 4.87 20.41 9.20
N GLY A 141 4.88 21.67 8.85
CA GLY A 141 5.76 22.27 7.87
C GLY A 141 6.78 23.22 8.50
N LEU A 142 7.69 23.73 7.69
CA LEU A 142 8.75 24.64 8.13
C LEU A 142 8.80 25.92 7.28
N LEU A 143 8.96 27.06 7.94
CA LEU A 143 9.56 28.24 7.34
C LEU A 143 11.03 28.28 7.72
N CYS A 144 11.89 28.47 6.75
CA CYS A 144 13.33 28.63 6.94
C CYS A 144 13.76 29.99 6.39
N SER A 145 14.04 30.93 7.29
CA SER A 145 14.54 32.27 6.96
C SER A 145 16.05 32.26 6.99
N GLY A 146 16.66 32.31 5.82
CA GLY A 146 18.12 32.26 5.66
C GLY A 146 18.83 33.55 6.02
N PRO A 147 20.18 33.50 6.17
CA PRO A 147 20.99 34.68 6.47
C PRO A 147 21.00 35.71 5.32
N ASP A 148 20.64 35.30 4.11
CA ASP A 148 20.49 36.15 2.92
C ASP A 148 19.10 36.82 2.82
N GLY A 149 18.27 36.66 3.85
CA GLY A 149 16.89 37.17 3.91
C GLY A 149 15.88 36.40 3.06
N LYS A 150 16.29 35.32 2.40
CA LYS A 150 15.35 34.49 1.64
C LYS A 150 14.55 33.57 2.55
N LEU A 151 13.26 33.45 2.23
CA LEU A 151 12.35 32.53 2.88
C LEU A 151 12.18 31.27 2.04
N HIS A 152 12.53 30.14 2.62
CA HIS A 152 12.23 28.82 2.07
C HIS A 152 11.08 28.20 2.84
N ILE A 153 10.13 27.64 2.09
CA ILE A 153 8.93 27.02 2.67
C ILE A 153 8.96 25.53 2.35
N HIS A 154 8.87 24.73 3.41
CA HIS A 154 8.66 23.31 3.34
C HIS A 154 7.26 23.02 3.88
N LEU A 155 6.32 22.76 2.96
CA LEU A 155 4.93 22.49 3.33
C LEU A 155 4.81 21.13 4.01
N PRO A 156 3.81 20.89 4.86
CA PRO A 156 3.62 19.61 5.53
C PRO A 156 3.68 18.40 4.56
N GLY A 157 2.96 18.50 3.43
CA GLY A 157 2.93 17.44 2.43
C GLY A 157 4.25 17.18 1.71
N ASP A 158 5.18 18.12 1.70
CA ASP A 158 6.45 18.00 0.97
C ASP A 158 7.33 16.84 1.44
N ALA A 159 7.21 16.45 2.70
CA ALA A 159 7.98 15.36 3.27
C ALA A 159 7.57 14.01 2.64
N TYR A 160 6.30 13.65 2.73
CA TYR A 160 5.84 12.32 2.30
C TYR A 160 5.86 12.15 0.78
N VAL A 161 5.54 13.20 0.02
CA VAL A 161 5.67 13.14 -1.45
C VAL A 161 7.11 12.99 -1.92
N ARG A 162 8.10 13.09 -1.02
CA ARG A 162 9.52 12.84 -1.28
C ARG A 162 10.10 11.67 -0.49
N SER A 163 9.26 10.83 0.09
CA SER A 163 9.67 9.69 0.93
C SER A 163 10.49 10.07 2.16
N VAL A 164 10.26 11.25 2.74
CA VAL A 164 10.89 11.72 3.98
C VAL A 164 9.99 11.36 5.16
N MET A 165 10.51 10.63 6.13
CA MET A 165 9.75 10.10 7.28
C MET A 165 10.15 10.71 8.62
N THR A 166 11.42 11.12 8.74
CA THR A 166 12.00 11.52 10.02
C THR A 166 12.66 12.88 9.93
N MET A 167 12.78 13.54 11.07
CA MET A 167 13.52 14.81 11.16
C MET A 167 14.96 14.68 10.67
N GLY A 168 15.61 13.54 10.92
CA GLY A 168 16.96 13.29 10.38
C GLY A 168 17.02 13.33 8.87
N GLN A 169 16.08 12.65 8.20
CA GLN A 169 15.96 12.68 6.75
C GLN A 169 15.56 14.07 6.22
N LEU A 170 14.68 14.78 6.94
CA LEU A 170 14.32 16.15 6.56
C LEU A 170 15.54 17.09 6.61
N ARG A 171 16.34 17.00 7.68
CA ARG A 171 17.61 17.74 7.80
C ARG A 171 18.57 17.43 6.66
N GLU A 172 18.72 16.15 6.33
CA GLU A 172 19.59 15.71 5.21
C GLU A 172 19.11 16.31 3.86
N VAL A 173 17.80 16.25 3.59
CA VAL A 173 17.22 16.80 2.35
C VAL A 173 17.42 18.32 2.28
N MET A 174 17.18 19.02 3.38
CA MET A 174 17.38 20.47 3.45
C MET A 174 18.86 20.84 3.37
N GLY A 175 19.76 20.07 4.02
CA GLY A 175 21.20 20.25 3.93
C GLY A 175 21.73 20.11 2.50
N LYS A 176 21.23 19.10 1.77
CA LYS A 176 21.55 18.92 0.34
C LYS A 176 21.03 20.07 -0.54
N ALA A 177 19.86 20.62 -0.18
CA ALA A 177 19.22 21.68 -0.98
C ALA A 177 19.82 23.08 -0.74
N HIS A 178 20.25 23.39 0.47
CA HIS A 178 20.64 24.74 0.90
C HIS A 178 22.08 24.83 1.43
N GLY A 179 22.69 23.73 1.84
CA GLY A 179 23.99 23.69 2.51
C GLY A 179 23.86 23.75 4.04
N GLU A 180 24.67 22.95 4.74
CA GLU A 180 24.62 22.83 6.21
C GLU A 180 24.95 24.18 6.91
N ASP A 181 25.96 24.92 6.44
CA ASP A 181 26.35 26.21 7.02
C ASP A 181 25.26 27.27 6.87
N TYR A 182 24.50 27.23 5.76
CA TYR A 182 23.34 28.08 5.56
C TYR A 182 22.25 27.77 6.56
N LEU A 183 21.94 26.48 6.75
CA LEU A 183 20.90 26.06 7.68
C LEU A 183 21.25 26.35 9.14
N ARG A 184 22.52 26.25 9.54
CA ARG A 184 22.98 26.61 10.90
C ARG A 184 22.78 28.09 11.25
N GLN A 185 22.75 28.96 10.24
CA GLN A 185 22.53 30.39 10.40
C GLN A 185 21.06 30.80 10.18
N ALA A 186 20.24 29.91 9.66
CA ALA A 186 18.83 30.17 9.38
C ALA A 186 17.97 30.13 10.63
N LYS A 187 16.87 30.88 10.62
CA LYS A 187 15.81 30.80 11.62
C LYS A 187 14.74 29.86 11.12
N PHE A 188 14.24 29.02 12.02
CA PHE A 188 13.20 28.06 11.72
C PHE A 188 11.93 28.32 12.52
N GLU A 189 10.80 28.18 11.84
CA GLU A 189 9.48 28.26 12.43
C GLU A 189 8.64 27.10 11.97
N ARG A 190 7.94 26.44 12.90
CA ARG A 190 6.95 25.41 12.62
C ARG A 190 5.66 26.05 12.13
N ILE A 191 5.04 25.44 11.12
CA ILE A 191 3.75 25.87 10.59
C ILE A 191 2.80 24.69 10.47
N HIS A 192 1.50 25.00 10.60
CA HIS A 192 0.40 24.13 10.23
C HIS A 192 -0.34 24.73 9.05
N THR A 193 -0.78 23.90 8.12
CA THR A 193 -1.57 24.37 6.99
C THR A 193 -2.83 23.56 6.82
N GLU A 194 -3.89 24.22 6.36
CA GLU A 194 -4.97 23.56 5.65
C GLU A 194 -4.64 23.55 4.17
N SER A 195 -4.52 22.34 3.60
CA SER A 195 -4.01 22.14 2.25
C SER A 195 -5.10 21.58 1.34
N TYR A 196 -5.27 22.18 0.16
CA TYR A 196 -6.27 21.80 -0.82
C TYR A 196 -5.66 21.67 -2.21
N LEU A 197 -6.01 20.60 -2.92
CA LEU A 197 -5.63 20.35 -4.30
C LEU A 197 -6.80 20.63 -5.24
N CYS A 198 -6.62 21.57 -6.16
CA CYS A 198 -7.54 21.80 -7.25
C CYS A 198 -7.23 20.84 -8.39
N THR A 199 -8.16 19.97 -8.70
CA THR A 199 -8.13 19.17 -9.92
C THR A 199 -8.88 19.91 -11.03
N SER A 200 -8.92 19.37 -12.25
CA SER A 200 -9.66 19.99 -13.35
C SER A 200 -11.17 20.18 -13.08
N GLN A 201 -11.74 19.44 -12.13
CA GLN A 201 -13.18 19.40 -11.88
C GLN A 201 -13.60 19.69 -10.43
N THR A 202 -12.70 19.51 -9.44
CA THR A 202 -13.07 19.60 -8.03
C THR A 202 -11.88 19.97 -7.16
N TRP A 203 -12.14 20.10 -5.84
CA TRP A 203 -11.14 20.25 -4.82
C TRP A 203 -11.02 18.97 -3.99
N ARG A 204 -9.80 18.69 -3.54
CA ARG A 204 -9.48 17.63 -2.57
C ARG A 204 -8.71 18.21 -1.41
N ARG A 205 -9.14 17.96 -0.19
CA ARG A 205 -8.31 18.28 0.98
C ARG A 205 -7.13 17.31 1.03
N LEU A 206 -5.95 17.86 1.30
CA LEU A 206 -4.73 17.07 1.46
C LEU A 206 -4.42 16.86 2.95
N TYR A 207 -3.95 15.68 3.27
CA TYR A 207 -3.34 15.36 4.55
C TYR A 207 -2.01 14.64 4.31
N ARG A 208 -0.93 15.10 4.92
CA ARG A 208 0.44 14.64 4.64
C ARG A 208 0.82 14.65 3.14
N GLY A 209 0.20 15.50 2.36
CA GLY A 209 0.41 15.61 0.91
C GLY A 209 -0.41 14.64 0.06
N TYR A 210 -1.36 13.91 0.66
CA TYR A 210 -2.26 13.02 -0.07
C TYR A 210 -3.72 13.46 0.04
N PRO A 211 -4.51 13.28 -1.03
CA PRO A 211 -5.95 13.47 -0.95
C PRO A 211 -6.56 12.59 0.14
N LEU A 212 -7.45 13.16 0.92
CA LEU A 212 -8.21 12.39 1.91
C LEU A 212 -9.09 11.35 1.23
N VAL A 213 -9.05 10.12 1.73
CA VAL A 213 -9.83 9.00 1.18
C VAL A 213 -11.34 9.19 1.43
N GLY A 214 -11.71 9.84 2.55
CA GLY A 214 -13.09 9.94 2.99
C GLY A 214 -13.72 8.56 3.26
N GLU A 215 -15.03 8.43 3.09
CA GLU A 215 -15.71 7.13 3.24
C GLU A 215 -15.20 6.12 2.20
N LEU A 216 -14.96 4.88 2.64
CA LEU A 216 -14.65 3.78 1.72
C LEU A 216 -15.94 3.25 1.13
N THR A 217 -16.08 3.32 -0.18
CA THR A 217 -17.23 2.81 -0.92
C THR A 217 -16.82 1.67 -1.86
N ARG A 218 -17.81 0.92 -2.31
CA ARG A 218 -17.63 -0.12 -3.32
C ARG A 218 -16.95 0.42 -4.58
N GLU A 219 -17.40 1.57 -5.06
CA GLU A 219 -16.90 2.20 -6.30
C GLU A 219 -15.41 2.58 -6.17
N LYS A 220 -14.97 3.04 -5.00
CA LYS A 220 -13.55 3.31 -4.74
C LYS A 220 -12.71 2.04 -4.79
N ILE A 221 -13.23 0.95 -4.25
CA ILE A 221 -12.54 -0.36 -4.28
C ILE A 221 -12.47 -0.88 -5.73
N GLU A 222 -13.58 -0.82 -6.48
CA GLU A 222 -13.63 -1.20 -7.89
C GLU A 222 -12.65 -0.37 -8.74
N HIS A 223 -12.61 0.94 -8.48
CA HIS A 223 -11.67 1.84 -9.16
C HIS A 223 -10.22 1.49 -8.87
N ALA A 224 -9.88 1.19 -7.61
CA ALA A 224 -8.53 0.76 -7.24
C ALA A 224 -8.11 -0.55 -7.95
N VAL A 225 -9.01 -1.53 -8.05
CA VAL A 225 -8.76 -2.79 -8.79
C VAL A 225 -8.58 -2.51 -10.28
N ALA A 226 -9.42 -1.64 -10.86
CA ALA A 226 -9.32 -1.26 -12.26
C ALA A 226 -7.98 -0.57 -12.57
N LEU A 227 -7.58 0.39 -11.74
CA LEU A 227 -6.32 1.12 -11.88
C LEU A 227 -5.10 0.19 -11.78
N ALA A 228 -5.09 -0.75 -10.84
CA ALA A 228 -4.02 -1.74 -10.71
C ALA A 228 -3.91 -2.64 -11.94
N GLY A 229 -5.04 -3.10 -12.49
CA GLY A 229 -5.06 -3.84 -13.74
C GLY A 229 -4.52 -3.04 -14.92
N GLN A 230 -4.99 -1.79 -15.09
CA GLN A 230 -4.49 -0.88 -16.13
C GLN A 230 -2.99 -0.58 -15.98
N HIS A 231 -2.50 -0.45 -14.74
CA HIS A 231 -1.07 -0.29 -14.49
C HIS A 231 -0.28 -1.50 -15.01
N ILE A 232 -0.72 -2.72 -14.70
CA ILE A 232 -0.09 -3.95 -15.19
C ILE A 232 -0.11 -4.00 -16.72
N GLN A 233 -1.25 -3.69 -17.36
CA GLN A 233 -1.36 -3.69 -18.82
C GLN A 233 -0.37 -2.72 -19.48
N ARG A 234 -0.20 -1.52 -18.91
CA ARG A 234 0.72 -0.51 -19.45
C ARG A 234 2.19 -0.82 -19.23
N THR A 235 2.53 -1.53 -18.13
CA THR A 235 3.91 -1.61 -17.65
C THR A 235 4.53 -3.00 -17.78
N GLN A 236 3.74 -4.05 -18.04
CA GLN A 236 4.26 -5.39 -18.32
C GLN A 236 5.01 -5.38 -19.66
N ASP A 237 6.24 -5.91 -19.66
CA ASP A 237 7.03 -5.97 -20.88
C ASP A 237 6.59 -7.11 -21.82
N VAL A 238 7.12 -7.08 -23.03
CA VAL A 238 6.80 -8.06 -24.08
C VAL A 238 7.22 -9.49 -23.72
N GLN A 239 8.16 -9.67 -22.81
CA GLN A 239 8.61 -10.97 -22.30
C GLN A 239 7.69 -11.52 -21.21
N GLY A 240 6.79 -10.70 -20.68
CA GLY A 240 5.86 -11.04 -19.62
C GLY A 240 6.31 -10.62 -18.21
N ARG A 241 7.43 -9.90 -18.05
CA ARG A 241 7.86 -9.38 -16.77
C ARG A 241 7.02 -8.17 -16.38
N PHE A 242 6.67 -8.07 -15.10
CA PHE A 242 6.03 -6.89 -14.53
C PHE A 242 7.08 -5.80 -14.23
N LEU A 243 6.63 -4.54 -14.17
CA LEU A 243 7.44 -3.47 -13.60
C LEU A 243 7.72 -3.80 -12.12
N TYR A 244 8.98 -4.15 -11.83
CA TYR A 244 9.32 -4.72 -10.52
C TYR A 244 9.30 -3.67 -9.40
N TYR A 245 9.95 -2.54 -9.64
CA TYR A 245 10.09 -1.43 -8.68
C TYR A 245 9.99 -0.10 -9.42
N TYR A 246 9.32 0.86 -8.81
CA TYR A 246 9.25 2.22 -9.34
C TYR A 246 8.98 3.22 -8.22
N ASP A 247 9.76 4.31 -8.20
CA ASP A 247 9.55 5.47 -7.33
C ASP A 247 8.83 6.57 -8.12
N ALA A 248 7.59 6.86 -7.72
CA ALA A 248 6.73 7.81 -8.43
C ALA A 248 7.18 9.27 -8.26
N ALA A 249 7.86 9.62 -7.18
CA ALA A 249 8.35 10.98 -6.97
C ALA A 249 9.62 11.30 -7.78
N LEU A 250 10.42 10.28 -8.07
CA LEU A 250 11.73 10.40 -8.71
C LEU A 250 11.72 9.95 -10.18
N ASP A 251 10.60 9.42 -10.69
CA ASP A 251 10.52 8.75 -12.00
C ASP A 251 11.66 7.74 -12.17
N SER A 252 11.86 6.88 -11.18
CA SER A 252 13.04 6.03 -11.09
C SER A 252 12.69 4.57 -10.84
N ARG A 253 13.39 3.68 -11.55
CA ARG A 253 13.36 2.22 -11.29
C ARG A 253 14.48 1.77 -10.35
N LEU A 254 15.31 2.70 -9.88
CA LEU A 254 16.39 2.41 -8.92
C LEU A 254 15.78 2.14 -7.54
N ASP A 255 16.04 0.94 -7.00
CA ASP A 255 15.68 0.58 -5.64
C ASP A 255 16.63 1.29 -4.65
N HIS A 256 16.20 2.43 -4.13
CA HIS A 256 16.99 3.25 -3.22
C HIS A 256 17.25 2.58 -1.86
N GLU A 257 16.40 1.64 -1.46
CA GLU A 257 16.61 0.86 -0.23
C GLU A 257 17.66 -0.25 -0.44
N HIS A 258 17.88 -0.64 -1.71
CA HIS A 258 18.87 -1.63 -2.10
C HIS A 258 19.73 -1.12 -3.27
N PRO A 259 20.60 -0.12 -3.07
CA PRO A 259 21.32 0.55 -4.17
C PRO A 259 22.23 -0.37 -4.98
N LYS A 260 22.58 -1.55 -4.44
CA LYS A 260 23.30 -2.60 -5.20
C LYS A 260 22.45 -3.25 -6.30
N ARG A 261 21.13 -3.08 -6.28
CA ARG A 261 20.16 -3.61 -7.27
C ARG A 261 19.88 -2.56 -8.34
N HIS A 262 20.86 -2.29 -9.17
CA HIS A 262 20.72 -1.29 -10.23
C HIS A 262 19.97 -1.91 -11.42
N PRO A 263 18.92 -1.26 -11.96
CA PRO A 263 18.04 -1.84 -12.99
C PRO A 263 18.78 -2.22 -14.29
N GLU A 264 19.86 -1.53 -14.62
CA GLU A 264 20.65 -1.79 -15.84
C GLU A 264 21.93 -2.60 -15.56
N LYS A 265 22.63 -2.30 -14.45
CA LYS A 265 23.95 -2.88 -14.15
C LYS A 265 23.88 -4.19 -13.38
N ASN A 266 22.92 -4.31 -12.48
CA ASN A 266 22.68 -5.50 -11.65
C ASN A 266 21.18 -5.66 -11.41
N PRO A 267 20.41 -5.99 -12.47
CA PRO A 267 18.97 -6.09 -12.39
C PRO A 267 18.56 -7.18 -11.41
N TYR A 268 17.68 -6.83 -10.49
CA TYR A 268 17.09 -7.76 -9.55
C TYR A 268 15.62 -7.97 -9.88
N TYR A 269 15.21 -9.23 -10.03
CA TYR A 269 13.83 -9.59 -10.28
C TYR A 269 13.44 -10.82 -9.45
N ASN A 270 12.45 -10.67 -8.57
CA ASN A 270 12.02 -11.74 -7.69
C ASN A 270 10.88 -12.54 -8.34
N ILE A 271 11.18 -13.78 -8.74
CA ILE A 271 10.23 -14.65 -9.44
C ILE A 271 9.01 -15.06 -8.59
N LEU A 272 9.13 -15.09 -7.27
CA LEU A 272 8.02 -15.32 -6.35
C LEU A 272 7.00 -14.19 -6.45
N ARG A 273 7.46 -12.94 -6.40
CA ARG A 273 6.61 -11.76 -6.57
C ARG A 273 6.03 -11.64 -7.98
N HIS A 274 6.75 -12.13 -8.97
CA HIS A 274 6.24 -12.26 -10.35
C HIS A 274 4.96 -13.11 -10.39
N SER A 275 4.97 -14.27 -9.75
CA SER A 275 3.79 -15.14 -9.68
C SER A 275 2.63 -14.43 -8.95
N GLY A 276 2.92 -13.64 -7.91
CA GLY A 276 1.96 -12.76 -7.23
C GLY A 276 1.32 -11.73 -8.17
N GLY A 277 2.12 -11.08 -9.03
CA GLY A 277 1.59 -10.16 -10.06
C GLY A 277 0.61 -10.84 -11.02
N GLY A 278 0.88 -12.10 -11.39
CA GLY A 278 -0.05 -12.91 -12.18
C GLY A 278 -1.37 -13.18 -11.48
N LEU A 279 -1.36 -13.38 -10.16
CA LEU A 279 -2.58 -13.53 -9.35
C LEU A 279 -3.44 -12.26 -9.35
N THR A 280 -2.84 -11.08 -9.36
CA THR A 280 -3.60 -9.82 -9.50
C THR A 280 -4.45 -9.81 -10.78
N CYS A 281 -3.85 -10.25 -11.90
CA CYS A 281 -4.58 -10.35 -13.17
C CYS A 281 -5.76 -11.33 -13.06
N ILE A 282 -5.54 -12.49 -12.41
CA ILE A 282 -6.59 -13.51 -12.20
C ILE A 282 -7.75 -12.97 -11.37
N TYR A 283 -7.47 -12.37 -10.22
CA TYR A 283 -8.54 -11.89 -9.34
C TYR A 283 -9.30 -10.71 -9.93
N LYS A 284 -8.61 -9.81 -10.64
CA LYS A 284 -9.27 -8.73 -11.38
C LYS A 284 -10.22 -9.30 -12.43
N GLU A 285 -9.76 -10.24 -13.28
CA GLU A 285 -10.60 -10.87 -14.33
C GLU A 285 -11.77 -11.65 -13.72
N LYS A 286 -11.52 -12.39 -12.62
CA LYS A 286 -12.56 -13.12 -11.88
C LYS A 286 -13.65 -12.17 -11.37
N TRP A 287 -13.27 -11.01 -10.85
CA TRP A 287 -14.21 -10.02 -10.35
C TRP A 287 -14.97 -9.33 -11.49
N THR A 288 -14.26 -8.80 -12.49
CA THR A 288 -14.88 -8.05 -13.59
C THR A 288 -15.62 -8.94 -14.59
N ARG A 289 -15.42 -10.28 -14.53
CA ARG A 289 -15.91 -11.25 -15.52
C ARG A 289 -15.52 -10.88 -16.95
N SER A 290 -14.39 -10.18 -17.11
CA SER A 290 -13.80 -9.81 -18.39
C SER A 290 -12.67 -10.78 -18.76
N SER A 291 -12.14 -10.65 -19.95
CA SER A 291 -10.94 -11.39 -20.39
C SER A 291 -9.80 -10.44 -20.76
N ASP A 292 -9.86 -9.21 -20.27
CA ASP A 292 -8.92 -8.15 -20.65
C ASP A 292 -7.51 -8.34 -20.06
N MET A 293 -7.36 -9.20 -19.03
CA MET A 293 -6.06 -9.55 -18.44
C MET A 293 -5.51 -10.89 -18.95
N ARG A 294 -6.23 -11.58 -19.84
CA ARG A 294 -5.89 -12.95 -20.29
C ARG A 294 -4.50 -13.03 -20.89
N GLU A 295 -4.18 -12.12 -21.80
CA GLU A 295 -2.87 -12.06 -22.43
C GLU A 295 -1.76 -11.75 -21.43
N ASN A 296 -2.00 -10.84 -20.49
CA ASN A 296 -1.05 -10.52 -19.42
C ASN A 296 -0.73 -11.74 -18.54
N MET A 297 -1.75 -12.54 -18.17
CA MET A 297 -1.56 -13.78 -17.42
C MET A 297 -0.75 -14.80 -18.22
N GLN A 298 -1.09 -15.02 -19.49
CA GLN A 298 -0.39 -15.99 -20.35
C GLN A 298 1.07 -15.61 -20.55
N ARG A 299 1.38 -14.33 -20.81
CA ARG A 299 2.76 -13.85 -20.90
C ARG A 299 3.52 -14.04 -19.58
N ALA A 300 2.90 -13.73 -18.44
CA ALA A 300 3.53 -13.93 -17.15
C ALA A 300 3.82 -15.41 -16.87
N ILE A 301 2.87 -16.31 -17.09
CA ILE A 301 3.06 -17.76 -16.93
C ILE A 301 4.12 -18.26 -17.91
N GLY A 302 4.09 -17.83 -19.17
CA GLY A 302 5.10 -18.18 -20.17
C GLY A 302 6.52 -17.80 -19.75
N TYR A 303 6.70 -16.57 -19.24
CA TYR A 303 7.97 -16.12 -18.70
C TYR A 303 8.43 -16.98 -17.51
N LEU A 304 7.55 -17.25 -16.56
CA LEU A 304 7.83 -18.07 -15.38
C LEU A 304 8.32 -19.46 -15.78
N ILE A 305 7.61 -20.14 -16.68
CA ILE A 305 7.97 -21.49 -17.17
C ILE A 305 9.32 -21.47 -17.90
N ALA A 306 9.48 -20.55 -18.85
CA ALA A 306 10.67 -20.51 -19.70
C ALA A 306 11.95 -20.19 -18.91
N THR A 307 11.87 -19.30 -17.90
CA THR A 307 13.06 -18.82 -17.20
C THR A 307 13.39 -19.59 -15.93
N SER A 308 12.36 -20.11 -15.23
CA SER A 308 12.53 -20.52 -13.83
C SER A 308 12.18 -21.97 -13.54
N PHE A 309 11.46 -22.68 -14.41
CA PHE A 309 11.11 -24.08 -14.16
C PHE A 309 12.29 -25.01 -14.46
N ARG A 310 12.59 -25.90 -13.53
CA ARG A 310 13.61 -26.92 -13.65
C ARG A 310 13.04 -28.28 -13.20
N LYS A 311 13.45 -29.32 -13.86
CA LYS A 311 12.97 -30.68 -13.61
C LYS A 311 13.82 -31.39 -12.57
N LYS A 312 13.19 -32.28 -11.80
CA LYS A 312 13.85 -33.18 -10.85
C LYS A 312 13.07 -34.49 -10.79
N ASP A 313 13.79 -35.62 -10.85
CA ASP A 313 13.20 -36.94 -10.63
C ASP A 313 13.06 -37.22 -9.12
N TYR A 314 11.92 -37.75 -8.75
CA TYR A 314 11.58 -38.19 -7.40
C TYR A 314 11.22 -39.68 -7.41
N GLY A 315 12.21 -40.55 -7.67
CA GLY A 315 12.02 -41.98 -7.67
C GLY A 315 11.15 -42.48 -8.83
N GLY A 316 11.38 -41.96 -10.03
CA GLY A 316 10.68 -42.36 -11.27
C GLY A 316 9.47 -41.46 -11.61
N ARG A 317 9.07 -40.53 -10.74
CA ARG A 317 8.07 -39.50 -11.07
C ARG A 317 8.73 -38.11 -11.12
N GLU A 318 8.66 -37.48 -12.28
CA GLU A 318 9.26 -36.18 -12.52
C GLU A 318 8.47 -35.08 -11.83
N GLY A 319 9.14 -34.26 -11.02
CA GLY A 319 8.63 -33.01 -10.48
C GLY A 319 9.29 -31.79 -11.14
N VAL A 320 8.73 -30.62 -10.86
CA VAL A 320 9.26 -29.30 -11.28
C VAL A 320 9.38 -28.38 -10.08
N TYR A 321 10.50 -27.69 -9.98
CA TYR A 321 10.72 -26.65 -8.99
C TYR A 321 11.01 -25.32 -9.66
N VAL A 322 10.79 -24.22 -8.90
CA VAL A 322 11.12 -22.87 -9.34
C VAL A 322 12.55 -22.55 -8.92
N TYR A 323 13.41 -22.25 -9.89
CA TYR A 323 14.82 -21.92 -9.68
C TYR A 323 15.11 -20.51 -10.16
N SER A 324 15.59 -19.67 -9.27
CA SER A 324 15.95 -18.28 -9.55
C SER A 324 17.04 -17.83 -8.58
N GLU A 325 17.95 -16.97 -9.01
CA GLU A 325 19.01 -16.43 -8.15
C GLU A 325 19.85 -17.55 -7.49
N LYS A 326 20.18 -18.58 -8.25
CA LYS A 326 20.99 -19.76 -7.83
C LYS A 326 20.38 -20.58 -6.68
N LYS A 327 19.06 -20.54 -6.51
CA LYS A 327 18.36 -21.25 -5.44
C LYS A 327 16.92 -21.60 -5.81
N SER A 328 16.37 -22.60 -5.12
CA SER A 328 14.96 -22.96 -5.16
C SER A 328 14.32 -22.60 -3.82
N LYS A 329 13.44 -21.62 -3.82
CA LYS A 329 12.65 -21.21 -2.66
C LYS A 329 11.34 -21.97 -2.66
N LEU A 330 10.96 -22.56 -1.54
CA LEU A 330 9.70 -23.27 -1.37
C LEU A 330 8.50 -22.41 -1.80
N GLY A 331 8.45 -21.18 -1.30
CA GLY A 331 7.36 -20.25 -1.63
C GLY A 331 7.26 -19.91 -3.12
N GLY A 332 8.39 -19.89 -3.84
CA GLY A 332 8.38 -19.71 -5.30
C GLY A 332 7.58 -20.78 -6.02
N ALA A 333 7.76 -22.04 -5.64
CA ALA A 333 7.00 -23.16 -6.20
C ALA A 333 5.53 -23.13 -5.73
N GLY A 334 5.28 -22.74 -4.46
CA GLY A 334 3.94 -22.63 -3.89
C GLY A 334 3.06 -21.62 -4.62
N ILE A 335 3.54 -20.37 -4.77
CA ILE A 335 2.78 -19.32 -5.46
C ILE A 335 2.69 -19.60 -6.97
N ALA A 336 3.72 -20.20 -7.59
CA ALA A 336 3.64 -20.63 -8.98
C ALA A 336 2.52 -21.65 -9.20
N LEU A 337 2.44 -22.66 -8.33
CA LEU A 337 1.34 -23.64 -8.37
C LEU A 337 -0.02 -22.96 -8.19
N TYR A 338 -0.13 -22.07 -7.21
CA TYR A 338 -1.36 -21.33 -6.94
C TYR A 338 -1.79 -20.49 -8.15
N LEU A 339 -0.84 -19.88 -8.85
CA LEU A 339 -1.08 -19.12 -10.09
C LEU A 339 -1.62 -20.03 -11.21
N LEU A 340 -0.94 -21.15 -11.51
CA LEU A 340 -1.33 -22.04 -12.61
C LEU A 340 -2.72 -22.63 -12.39
N VAL A 341 -2.99 -23.08 -11.17
CA VAL A 341 -4.30 -23.68 -10.83
C VAL A 341 -5.41 -22.64 -10.90
N ASN A 342 -5.21 -21.45 -10.35
CA ASN A 342 -6.23 -20.38 -10.44
C ASN A 342 -6.46 -19.94 -11.90
N TYR A 343 -5.41 -19.93 -12.75
CA TYR A 343 -5.59 -19.69 -14.18
C TYR A 343 -6.52 -20.72 -14.81
N GLN A 344 -6.27 -22.01 -14.58
CA GLN A 344 -7.08 -23.08 -15.16
C GLN A 344 -8.51 -23.05 -14.64
N LEU A 345 -8.71 -22.85 -13.33
CA LEU A 345 -10.05 -22.77 -12.75
C LEU A 345 -10.85 -21.55 -13.24
N LEU A 346 -10.17 -20.45 -13.53
CA LEU A 346 -10.81 -19.24 -14.09
C LEU A 346 -11.17 -19.41 -15.57
N THR A 347 -10.28 -20.02 -16.34
CA THR A 347 -10.33 -19.96 -17.80
C THR A 347 -10.87 -21.24 -18.45
N GLY A 348 -10.83 -22.37 -17.73
CA GLY A 348 -11.06 -23.70 -18.28
C GLY A 348 -9.92 -24.22 -19.17
N ASP A 349 -8.82 -23.47 -19.31
CA ASP A 349 -7.69 -23.79 -20.17
C ASP A 349 -6.66 -24.62 -19.40
N ASP A 350 -6.51 -25.89 -19.78
CA ASP A 350 -5.69 -26.91 -19.11
C ASP A 350 -4.25 -27.01 -19.63
N ARG A 351 -3.83 -26.11 -20.54
CA ARG A 351 -2.49 -26.14 -21.15
C ARG A 351 -1.34 -26.17 -20.16
N TYR A 352 -1.55 -25.74 -18.92
CA TYR A 352 -0.55 -25.72 -17.86
C TYR A 352 -0.73 -26.84 -16.82
N GLN A 353 -1.72 -27.75 -17.00
CA GLN A 353 -2.01 -28.83 -16.04
C GLN A 353 -0.77 -29.66 -15.73
N LEU A 354 -0.03 -30.07 -16.75
CA LEU A 354 1.18 -30.88 -16.57
C LEU A 354 2.25 -30.21 -15.70
N TRP A 355 2.36 -28.85 -15.79
CA TRP A 355 3.27 -28.09 -14.94
C TRP A 355 2.76 -27.99 -13.51
N ALA A 356 1.45 -27.83 -13.33
CA ALA A 356 0.82 -27.83 -12.02
C ALA A 356 1.00 -29.18 -11.31
N ASP A 357 0.79 -30.31 -12.01
CA ASP A 357 1.00 -31.65 -11.46
C ASP A 357 2.44 -31.86 -10.97
N LYS A 358 3.42 -31.43 -11.78
CA LYS A 358 4.84 -31.56 -11.45
C LYS A 358 5.28 -30.64 -10.33
N LEU A 359 4.73 -29.41 -10.23
CA LEU A 359 4.98 -28.51 -9.11
C LEU A 359 4.39 -29.05 -7.81
N ALA A 360 3.15 -29.56 -7.86
CA ALA A 360 2.50 -30.16 -6.70
C ALA A 360 3.29 -31.39 -6.20
N TRP A 361 3.77 -32.24 -7.14
CA TRP A 361 4.62 -33.38 -6.81
C TRP A 361 5.94 -32.94 -6.16
N HIS A 362 6.57 -31.87 -6.67
CA HIS A 362 7.75 -31.31 -6.02
C HIS A 362 7.44 -30.86 -4.58
N LEU A 363 6.37 -30.08 -4.38
CA LEU A 363 6.05 -29.48 -3.08
C LEU A 363 5.79 -30.52 -1.99
N ILE A 364 5.06 -31.60 -2.27
CA ILE A 364 4.83 -32.65 -1.25
C ILE A 364 6.12 -33.41 -0.90
N ASN A 365 7.10 -33.46 -1.80
CA ASN A 365 8.42 -34.03 -1.56
C ASN A 365 9.35 -33.06 -0.80
N GLN A 366 8.92 -31.82 -0.55
CA GLN A 366 9.61 -30.91 0.37
C GLN A 366 9.12 -31.03 1.81
N ILE A 367 8.10 -31.86 2.09
CA ILE A 367 7.63 -32.15 3.45
C ILE A 367 8.46 -33.30 4.02
N THR A 368 9.23 -33.02 5.06
CA THR A 368 10.08 -33.99 5.76
C THR A 368 9.26 -35.01 6.57
N ASP A 369 9.94 -36.01 7.13
CA ASP A 369 9.28 -36.99 8.00
C ASP A 369 8.75 -36.38 9.31
N SER A 370 9.31 -35.26 9.79
CA SER A 370 8.76 -34.52 10.91
C SER A 370 7.54 -33.65 10.54
N GLY A 371 7.25 -33.42 9.27
CA GLY A 371 6.23 -32.48 8.78
C GLY A 371 6.81 -31.11 8.47
N GLU A 372 8.04 -30.80 8.86
CA GLU A 372 8.67 -29.53 8.50
C GLU A 372 8.93 -29.46 7.00
N PHE A 373 8.74 -28.28 6.40
CA PHE A 373 9.12 -28.06 5.00
C PHE A 373 10.61 -27.79 4.84
N ILE A 374 11.17 -28.16 3.71
CA ILE A 374 12.45 -27.69 3.24
C ILE A 374 12.26 -26.29 2.63
N TYR A 375 12.76 -25.26 3.30
CA TYR A 375 12.49 -23.84 2.95
C TYR A 375 13.27 -23.38 1.72
N TYR A 376 14.50 -23.87 1.61
CA TYR A 376 15.46 -23.41 0.60
C TYR A 376 16.32 -24.56 0.15
N ASN A 377 16.47 -24.74 -1.14
CA ASN A 377 17.37 -25.73 -1.67
C ASN A 377 18.29 -25.13 -2.74
N ILE A 378 19.57 -25.00 -2.42
CA ILE A 378 20.63 -24.63 -3.36
C ILE A 378 21.39 -25.85 -3.89
N TYR A 379 21.24 -27.01 -3.20
CA TYR A 379 21.89 -28.27 -3.54
C TYR A 379 20.81 -29.30 -3.89
N LEU A 380 20.31 -29.23 -5.11
CA LEU A 380 19.18 -30.05 -5.55
C LEU A 380 19.53 -31.54 -5.77
N ASP A 381 20.80 -31.87 -5.75
CA ASP A 381 21.36 -33.19 -5.95
C ASP A 381 21.56 -34.00 -4.64
N ARG A 382 21.50 -33.35 -3.49
CA ARG A 382 21.63 -33.99 -2.18
C ARG A 382 20.53 -33.58 -1.20
N LYS A 383 20.37 -34.36 -0.16
CA LYS A 383 19.49 -33.99 0.96
C LYS A 383 20.10 -32.84 1.77
N ILE A 384 19.27 -31.87 2.12
CA ILE A 384 19.63 -30.80 3.03
C ILE A 384 19.59 -31.33 4.48
N SER A 385 20.61 -31.03 5.27
CA SER A 385 20.62 -31.35 6.68
C SER A 385 19.62 -30.45 7.46
N GLN A 386 19.21 -30.90 8.66
CA GLN A 386 18.34 -30.10 9.52
C GLN A 386 18.98 -28.75 9.88
N ALA A 387 20.29 -28.74 10.13
CA ALA A 387 21.02 -27.51 10.44
C ALA A 387 20.99 -26.51 9.27
N GLU A 388 21.17 -26.98 8.04
CA GLU A 388 21.05 -26.13 6.85
C GLU A 388 19.62 -25.62 6.68
N ASN A 389 18.62 -26.49 6.87
CA ASN A 389 17.21 -26.08 6.78
C ASN A 389 16.88 -25.02 7.83
N ASN A 390 17.42 -25.13 9.04
CA ASN A 390 17.27 -24.14 10.08
C ASN A 390 17.86 -22.75 9.70
N ASN A 391 19.04 -22.76 9.07
CA ASN A 391 19.69 -21.54 8.59
C ASN A 391 18.91 -20.84 7.46
N TYR A 392 18.07 -21.58 6.74
CA TYR A 392 17.26 -21.08 5.65
C TYR A 392 15.79 -20.92 6.03
N PHE A 393 15.47 -20.94 7.32
CA PHE A 393 14.11 -20.79 7.80
C PHE A 393 13.43 -19.60 7.14
N SER A 394 12.18 -19.80 6.74
CA SER A 394 11.30 -18.75 6.25
C SER A 394 9.91 -18.93 6.84
N PHE A 395 9.40 -17.89 7.45
CA PHE A 395 8.10 -17.90 8.08
C PHE A 395 6.96 -18.02 7.06
N TYR A 396 7.12 -17.39 5.87
CA TYR A 396 6.07 -17.27 4.86
C TYR A 396 5.98 -18.46 3.89
N TYR A 397 7.11 -19.06 3.52
CA TYR A 397 7.14 -20.05 2.43
C TYR A 397 6.28 -21.29 2.68
N PRO A 398 6.16 -21.81 3.91
CA PRO A 398 5.23 -22.90 4.18
C PRO A 398 3.77 -22.55 3.86
N GLY A 399 3.32 -21.35 4.25
CA GLY A 399 1.97 -20.87 3.94
C GLY A 399 1.72 -20.76 2.44
N GLU A 400 2.69 -20.24 1.69
CA GLU A 400 2.64 -20.17 0.21
C GLU A 400 2.56 -21.57 -0.42
N ALA A 401 3.29 -22.54 0.11
CA ALA A 401 3.25 -23.93 -0.35
C ALA A 401 1.91 -24.60 -0.02
N VAL A 402 1.40 -24.43 1.19
CA VAL A 402 0.08 -24.94 1.61
C VAL A 402 -1.02 -24.34 0.73
N CYS A 403 -0.97 -23.04 0.47
CA CYS A 403 -1.95 -22.36 -0.38
C CYS A 403 -1.97 -22.91 -1.81
N GLY A 404 -0.78 -23.11 -2.40
CA GLY A 404 -0.64 -23.74 -3.73
C GLY A 404 -1.17 -25.16 -3.77
N LEU A 405 -0.79 -26.01 -2.81
CA LEU A 405 -1.25 -27.39 -2.71
C LEU A 405 -2.76 -27.47 -2.43
N ALA A 406 -3.29 -26.62 -1.54
CA ALA A 406 -4.71 -26.57 -1.25
C ALA A 406 -5.55 -26.31 -2.52
N LYS A 407 -5.11 -25.33 -3.31
CA LYS A 407 -5.79 -25.03 -4.58
C LYS A 407 -5.67 -26.15 -5.59
N TYR A 408 -4.51 -26.82 -5.64
CA TYR A 408 -4.28 -27.94 -6.55
C TYR A 408 -5.18 -29.15 -6.27
N LEU A 409 -5.66 -29.36 -5.03
CA LEU A 409 -6.58 -30.45 -4.70
C LEU A 409 -7.87 -30.43 -5.55
N HIS A 410 -8.27 -29.27 -6.09
CA HIS A 410 -9.42 -29.20 -7.02
C HIS A 410 -9.17 -29.87 -8.36
N LEU A 411 -7.90 -29.98 -8.80
CA LEU A 411 -7.49 -30.57 -10.07
C LEU A 411 -6.89 -31.96 -9.90
N ALA A 412 -6.49 -32.33 -8.69
CA ALA A 412 -5.83 -33.59 -8.39
C ALA A 412 -6.74 -34.80 -8.66
N SER A 413 -6.17 -35.91 -9.15
CA SER A 413 -6.84 -37.21 -9.19
C SER A 413 -7.27 -37.61 -7.78
N ARG A 414 -8.20 -38.56 -7.66
CA ARG A 414 -8.64 -39.07 -6.36
C ARG A 414 -7.48 -39.62 -5.55
N GLU A 415 -6.63 -40.42 -6.19
CA GLU A 415 -5.47 -41.05 -5.55
C GLU A 415 -4.44 -40.01 -5.08
N ASP A 416 -4.06 -39.08 -5.94
CA ASP A 416 -3.14 -37.99 -5.58
C ASP A 416 -3.75 -37.14 -4.48
N ARG A 417 -5.05 -36.85 -4.48
CA ARG A 417 -5.74 -36.07 -3.46
C ARG A 417 -5.61 -36.70 -2.07
N GLU A 418 -5.82 -37.98 -1.94
CA GLU A 418 -5.68 -38.73 -0.68
C GLU A 418 -4.24 -38.64 -0.14
N LEU A 419 -3.25 -38.83 -1.02
CA LEU A 419 -1.83 -38.67 -0.68
C LEU A 419 -1.51 -37.26 -0.22
N TYR A 420 -1.96 -36.26 -0.97
CA TYR A 420 -1.68 -34.84 -0.66
C TYR A 420 -2.34 -34.38 0.63
N CYS A 421 -3.57 -34.79 0.88
CA CYS A 421 -4.24 -34.53 2.17
C CYS A 421 -3.45 -35.13 3.34
N THR A 422 -2.96 -36.36 3.21
CA THR A 422 -2.16 -37.02 4.25
C THR A 422 -0.86 -36.23 4.52
N LYS A 423 -0.15 -35.81 3.49
CA LYS A 423 1.09 -35.03 3.62
C LYS A 423 0.81 -33.63 4.18
N LEU A 424 -0.25 -32.96 3.74
CA LEU A 424 -0.65 -31.65 4.23
C LEU A 424 -1.05 -31.67 5.71
N LYS A 425 -1.78 -32.69 6.17
CA LYS A 425 -2.07 -32.87 7.61
C LYS A 425 -0.80 -32.90 8.44
N LYS A 426 0.20 -33.67 7.97
CA LYS A 426 1.49 -33.76 8.65
C LYS A 426 2.19 -32.41 8.71
N ALA A 427 2.19 -31.67 7.62
CA ALA A 427 2.79 -30.34 7.55
C ALA A 427 2.04 -29.32 8.44
N LEU A 428 0.70 -29.33 8.41
CA LEU A 428 -0.11 -28.45 9.26
C LEU A 428 0.10 -28.72 10.74
N ASN A 429 0.16 -29.99 11.16
CA ASN A 429 0.46 -30.32 12.57
C ASN A 429 1.83 -29.77 12.99
N PHE A 430 2.86 -29.89 12.13
CA PHE A 430 4.15 -29.27 12.39
C PHE A 430 4.03 -27.74 12.52
N LEU A 431 3.39 -27.09 11.56
CA LEU A 431 3.28 -25.63 11.50
C LEU A 431 2.48 -25.05 12.67
N LEU A 432 1.46 -25.75 13.14
CA LEU A 432 0.53 -25.22 14.15
C LEU A 432 0.88 -25.65 15.58
N GLU A 433 1.50 -26.80 15.80
CA GLU A 433 1.80 -27.32 17.12
C GLU A 433 3.30 -27.34 17.44
N ILE A 434 4.16 -27.68 16.48
CA ILE A 434 5.61 -27.86 16.72
C ILE A 434 6.39 -26.56 16.45
N ARG A 435 6.11 -25.88 15.34
CA ARG A 435 6.78 -24.62 14.97
C ARG A 435 6.68 -23.55 16.07
N PRO A 436 5.53 -23.31 16.72
CA PRO A 436 5.44 -22.32 17.79
C PRO A 436 6.37 -22.61 18.98
N LEU A 437 6.66 -23.87 19.24
CA LEU A 437 7.56 -24.30 20.32
C LEU A 437 9.04 -24.22 19.91
N THR A 438 9.35 -24.61 18.68
CA THR A 438 10.73 -24.74 18.19
C THR A 438 11.28 -23.46 17.53
N ARG A 439 10.43 -22.51 17.21
CA ARG A 439 10.72 -21.23 16.52
C ARG A 439 10.05 -20.04 17.19
N ALA A 440 9.86 -20.10 18.51
CA ALA A 440 9.16 -19.04 19.26
C ALA A 440 9.76 -17.63 19.03
N ASP A 441 11.08 -17.57 18.88
CA ASP A 441 11.85 -16.35 18.60
C ASP A 441 11.58 -15.73 17.22
N GLN A 442 10.97 -16.49 16.30
CA GLN A 442 10.64 -16.02 14.94
C GLN A 442 9.22 -15.43 14.83
N TYR A 443 8.42 -15.54 15.88
CA TYR A 443 7.07 -14.98 15.91
C TYR A 443 7.10 -13.50 16.28
N THR A 444 6.37 -12.69 15.51
CA THR A 444 6.22 -11.26 15.76
C THR A 444 4.87 -10.99 16.44
N ALA A 445 4.77 -9.86 17.14
CA ALA A 445 3.53 -9.44 17.82
C ALA A 445 2.34 -9.40 16.83
N VAL A 446 2.57 -8.83 15.65
CA VAL A 446 1.59 -8.87 14.55
C VAL A 446 1.88 -10.10 13.69
N PRO A 447 0.97 -11.09 13.60
CA PRO A 447 1.18 -12.29 12.82
C PRO A 447 1.51 -12.02 11.35
N SER A 448 2.32 -12.90 10.78
CA SER A 448 2.79 -12.81 9.39
C SER A 448 2.38 -14.02 8.53
N ASP A 449 1.48 -14.87 9.04
CA ASP A 449 1.06 -16.14 8.41
C ASP A 449 -0.18 -16.00 7.48
N ALA A 450 -0.40 -14.83 6.89
CA ALA A 450 -1.55 -14.59 6.03
C ALA A 450 -1.73 -15.64 4.91
N TRP A 451 -0.63 -16.09 4.30
CA TRP A 451 -0.67 -17.17 3.30
C TRP A 451 -1.13 -18.50 3.89
N LEU A 452 -0.71 -18.85 5.12
CA LEU A 452 -1.17 -20.06 5.78
C LEU A 452 -2.65 -19.96 6.17
N MET A 453 -3.10 -18.77 6.62
CA MET A 453 -4.52 -18.50 6.88
C MET A 453 -5.38 -18.71 5.63
N MET A 454 -4.96 -18.16 4.49
CA MET A 454 -5.62 -18.40 3.20
C MET A 454 -5.56 -19.87 2.77
N GLY A 455 -4.43 -20.54 2.97
CA GLY A 455 -4.28 -21.95 2.68
C GLY A 455 -5.24 -22.84 3.46
N VAL A 456 -5.43 -22.57 4.74
CA VAL A 456 -6.42 -23.27 5.58
C VAL A 456 -7.86 -23.00 5.09
N MET A 457 -8.16 -21.76 4.74
CA MET A 457 -9.47 -21.39 4.16
C MET A 457 -9.75 -22.16 2.86
N GLU A 458 -8.76 -22.30 1.95
CA GLU A 458 -8.90 -23.08 0.73
C GLU A 458 -9.05 -24.59 1.04
N LEU A 459 -8.32 -25.12 2.02
CA LEU A 459 -8.44 -26.52 2.43
C LEU A 459 -9.81 -26.86 3.02
N TRP A 460 -10.55 -25.89 3.51
CA TRP A 460 -11.88 -26.12 4.10
C TRP A 460 -12.91 -26.66 3.10
N ASP A 461 -12.66 -26.53 1.81
CA ASP A 461 -13.50 -27.14 0.76
C ASP A 461 -13.44 -28.68 0.75
N PHE A 462 -12.40 -29.25 1.37
CA PHE A 462 -12.16 -30.70 1.44
C PHE A 462 -12.47 -31.24 2.84
N GLU A 463 -13.50 -32.04 2.94
CA GLU A 463 -13.98 -32.60 4.21
C GLU A 463 -12.86 -33.25 5.05
N PRO A 464 -11.93 -34.06 4.50
CA PRO A 464 -10.84 -34.64 5.27
C PRO A 464 -9.88 -33.62 5.88
N MET A 465 -9.92 -32.36 5.43
CA MET A 465 -9.04 -31.26 5.89
C MET A 465 -9.73 -30.31 6.88
N ARG A 466 -11.00 -30.56 7.24
CA ARG A 466 -11.75 -29.75 8.19
C ARG A 466 -11.40 -30.15 9.61
N ASP A 467 -10.43 -29.49 10.18
CA ASP A 467 -9.99 -29.72 11.56
C ASP A 467 -10.20 -28.44 12.42
N PRO A 468 -10.85 -28.54 13.59
CA PRO A 468 -11.04 -27.40 14.49
C PRO A 468 -9.71 -26.73 14.90
N LEU A 469 -8.60 -27.46 14.95
CA LEU A 469 -7.27 -26.90 15.24
C LEU A 469 -6.88 -25.85 14.16
N TYR A 470 -7.13 -26.17 12.88
CA TYR A 470 -6.79 -25.29 11.78
C TYR A 470 -7.64 -24.01 11.79
N ALA A 471 -8.93 -24.13 12.07
CA ALA A 471 -9.80 -22.96 12.21
C ALA A 471 -9.41 -22.08 13.42
N ARG A 472 -9.07 -22.70 14.57
CA ARG A 472 -8.60 -21.97 15.75
C ARG A 472 -7.33 -21.17 15.44
N PHE A 473 -6.38 -21.71 14.70
CA PHE A 473 -5.19 -20.99 14.27
C PHE A 473 -5.57 -19.73 13.47
N VAL A 474 -6.40 -19.87 12.45
CA VAL A 474 -6.82 -18.75 11.58
C VAL A 474 -7.47 -17.64 12.39
N PHE A 475 -8.43 -17.99 13.26
CA PHE A 475 -9.14 -17.00 14.08
C PHE A 475 -8.26 -16.39 15.17
N SER A 476 -7.34 -17.16 15.76
CA SER A 476 -6.38 -16.64 16.73
C SER A 476 -5.42 -15.62 16.10
N ASP A 477 -4.89 -15.91 14.92
CA ASP A 477 -3.98 -14.98 14.25
C ASP A 477 -4.72 -13.75 13.71
N ALA A 478 -5.96 -13.92 13.23
CA ALA A 478 -6.81 -12.78 12.88
C ALA A 478 -7.06 -11.87 14.10
N GLN A 479 -7.36 -12.45 15.28
CA GLN A 479 -7.56 -11.68 16.51
C GLN A 479 -6.30 -10.93 16.93
N LYS A 480 -5.12 -11.58 16.89
CA LYS A 480 -3.84 -10.90 17.17
C LYS A 480 -3.55 -9.74 16.22
N MET A 481 -3.89 -9.89 14.92
CA MET A 481 -3.80 -8.77 13.96
C MET A 481 -4.72 -7.62 14.35
N ILE A 482 -5.97 -7.92 14.76
CA ILE A 482 -6.97 -6.92 15.19
C ILE A 482 -6.53 -6.23 16.48
N ASP A 483 -5.95 -6.96 17.44
CA ASP A 483 -5.45 -6.42 18.69
C ASP A 483 -4.26 -5.45 18.49
N HIS A 484 -3.55 -5.58 17.37
CA HIS A 484 -2.44 -4.70 16.97
C HIS A 484 -2.82 -3.73 15.84
N MET A 485 -4.09 -3.49 15.64
CA MET A 485 -4.58 -2.48 14.69
C MET A 485 -4.91 -1.20 15.44
N TYR A 486 -4.47 -0.05 14.93
CA TYR A 486 -4.97 1.23 15.40
C TYR A 486 -6.46 1.34 15.10
N ARG A 487 -7.25 1.57 16.15
CA ARG A 487 -8.68 1.89 16.02
C ARG A 487 -8.84 3.40 15.85
N VAL A 488 -9.97 3.85 15.35
CA VAL A 488 -10.26 5.28 15.18
C VAL A 488 -10.07 6.05 16.49
N ALA A 489 -10.52 5.46 17.61
CA ALA A 489 -10.41 6.09 18.94
C ALA A 489 -8.99 6.17 19.50
N ASP A 490 -8.11 5.25 19.11
CA ASP A 490 -6.78 5.09 19.71
C ASP A 490 -5.66 5.64 18.79
N ALA A 491 -5.99 5.96 17.54
CA ALA A 491 -5.01 6.42 16.56
C ALA A 491 -4.51 7.83 16.93
N PRO A 492 -3.18 8.01 17.12
CA PRO A 492 -2.62 9.34 17.44
C PRO A 492 -2.77 10.33 16.28
N TYR A 493 -2.90 9.80 15.05
CA TYR A 493 -3.21 10.54 13.84
C TYR A 493 -4.29 9.80 13.07
N PRO A 494 -5.22 10.52 12.43
CA PRO A 494 -6.37 9.90 11.77
C PRO A 494 -5.99 8.83 10.73
N ASP A 495 -4.95 9.08 9.94
CA ASP A 495 -4.46 8.17 8.89
C ASP A 495 -3.78 6.89 9.43
N TYR A 496 -3.60 6.78 10.75
CA TYR A 496 -3.09 5.55 11.37
C TYR A 496 -4.18 4.50 11.56
N ALA A 497 -5.45 4.91 11.61
CA ALA A 497 -6.56 3.99 11.82
C ALA A 497 -6.58 2.87 10.74
N GLY A 498 -6.76 1.63 11.18
CA GLY A 498 -6.76 0.45 10.32
C GLY A 498 -5.39 -0.08 9.91
N ALA A 499 -4.30 0.61 10.25
CA ALA A 499 -2.95 0.12 10.06
C ALA A 499 -2.45 -0.62 11.31
N PHE A 500 -1.51 -1.54 11.11
CA PHE A 500 -0.97 -2.38 12.16
C PHE A 500 0.26 -1.74 12.81
N TYR A 501 0.45 -1.96 14.12
CA TYR A 501 1.63 -1.53 14.85
C TYR A 501 2.27 -2.71 15.60
N TYR A 502 3.59 -2.70 15.73
CA TYR A 502 4.33 -3.72 16.47
C TYR A 502 4.46 -3.34 17.95
N ASN A 503 4.72 -2.06 18.21
CA ASN A 503 4.65 -1.46 19.54
C ASN A 503 3.77 -0.23 19.48
N PHE A 504 2.99 0.03 20.53
CA PHE A 504 2.13 1.20 20.58
C PHE A 504 2.95 2.49 20.45
N GLY A 505 2.56 3.36 19.53
CA GLY A 505 3.30 4.58 19.17
C GLY A 505 4.29 4.40 18.01
N ASP A 506 4.49 3.17 17.53
CA ASP A 506 5.28 2.94 16.32
C ASP A 506 4.58 3.51 15.08
N PHE A 507 5.39 3.74 14.06
CA PHE A 507 4.88 4.12 12.76
C PHE A 507 4.00 3.00 12.17
N PRO A 508 2.72 3.27 11.84
CA PRO A 508 1.80 2.23 11.41
C PRO A 508 2.15 1.70 10.03
N TYR A 509 1.77 0.46 9.80
CA TYR A 509 1.94 -0.24 8.55
C TYR A 509 0.60 -0.71 8.01
N ALA A 510 0.07 -0.01 7.02
CA ALA A 510 -1.04 -0.49 6.21
C ALA A 510 -0.54 -1.61 5.30
N ASP A 511 -1.03 -2.83 5.50
CA ASP A 511 -0.43 -4.05 4.92
C ASP A 511 -1.46 -4.90 4.19
N GLY A 512 -1.35 -4.93 2.87
CA GLY A 512 -2.24 -5.73 2.02
C GLY A 512 -2.17 -7.23 2.29
N ALA A 513 -1.00 -7.76 2.66
CA ALA A 513 -0.87 -9.20 2.96
C ALA A 513 -1.67 -9.58 4.22
N ARG A 514 -1.62 -8.76 5.27
CA ARG A 514 -2.44 -8.98 6.47
C ARG A 514 -3.92 -8.79 6.19
N CYS A 515 -4.28 -7.84 5.32
CA CYS A 515 -5.66 -7.69 4.85
C CYS A 515 -6.17 -8.96 4.14
N GLU A 516 -5.33 -9.61 3.33
CA GLU A 516 -5.68 -10.92 2.70
C GLU A 516 -5.86 -12.01 3.77
N GLY A 517 -5.04 -12.03 4.81
CA GLY A 517 -5.19 -12.96 5.94
C GLY A 517 -6.49 -12.77 6.72
N LEU A 518 -6.84 -11.52 7.05
CA LEU A 518 -8.10 -11.19 7.71
C LEU A 518 -9.31 -11.57 6.84
N LEU A 519 -9.25 -11.31 5.54
CA LEU A 519 -10.30 -11.70 4.62
C LEU A 519 -10.40 -13.23 4.52
N GLY A 520 -9.27 -13.95 4.52
CA GLY A 520 -9.25 -15.42 4.57
C GLY A 520 -9.93 -15.97 5.84
N ALA A 521 -9.75 -15.31 6.99
CA ALA A 521 -10.47 -15.66 8.22
C ALA A 521 -11.98 -15.43 8.08
N TYR A 522 -12.39 -14.31 7.47
CA TYR A 522 -13.80 -14.03 7.20
C TYR A 522 -14.43 -15.07 6.25
N GLU A 523 -13.73 -15.39 5.15
CA GLU A 523 -14.18 -16.40 4.19
C GLU A 523 -14.28 -17.79 4.84
N LEU A 524 -13.33 -18.14 5.73
CA LEU A 524 -13.39 -19.37 6.52
C LEU A 524 -14.63 -19.40 7.43
N ALA A 525 -14.90 -18.31 8.17
CA ALA A 525 -16.10 -18.20 9.00
C ALA A 525 -17.39 -18.41 8.17
N ARG A 526 -17.43 -17.82 6.96
CA ARG A 526 -18.55 -18.00 6.03
C ARG A 526 -18.69 -19.44 5.57
N LYS A 527 -17.60 -20.13 5.22
CA LYS A 527 -17.59 -21.56 4.83
C LYS A 527 -18.03 -22.48 5.97
N MET A 528 -17.73 -22.10 7.22
CA MET A 528 -18.17 -22.83 8.41
C MET A 528 -19.64 -22.55 8.79
N GLY A 529 -20.27 -21.53 8.20
CA GLY A 529 -21.61 -21.07 8.59
C GLY A 529 -21.60 -20.24 9.87
N ASP A 530 -20.43 -19.83 10.38
CA ASP A 530 -20.27 -19.04 11.59
C ASP A 530 -20.50 -17.54 11.30
N GLN A 531 -21.77 -17.14 11.31
CA GLN A 531 -22.18 -15.75 11.09
C GLN A 531 -21.73 -14.82 12.23
N GLY A 532 -21.60 -15.35 13.46
CA GLY A 532 -21.11 -14.60 14.61
C GLY A 532 -19.66 -14.16 14.40
N LYS A 533 -18.80 -15.11 14.02
CA LYS A 533 -17.39 -14.82 13.73
C LYS A 533 -17.22 -13.93 12.49
N ALA A 534 -18.01 -14.12 11.44
CA ALA A 534 -17.99 -13.25 10.27
C ALA A 534 -18.35 -11.80 10.64
N ARG A 535 -19.36 -11.60 11.48
CA ARG A 535 -19.77 -10.28 12.00
C ARG A 535 -18.64 -9.64 12.83
N GLU A 536 -18.02 -10.40 13.73
CA GLU A 536 -16.92 -9.93 14.58
C GLU A 536 -15.72 -9.42 13.76
N LEU A 537 -15.38 -10.09 12.66
CA LEU A 537 -14.22 -9.76 11.82
C LEU A 537 -14.45 -8.57 10.88
N TRP A 538 -15.71 -8.34 10.45
CA TRP A 538 -15.99 -7.38 9.38
C TRP A 538 -15.56 -5.94 9.68
N PRO A 539 -15.79 -5.36 10.87
CA PRO A 539 -15.38 -3.99 11.18
C PRO A 539 -13.87 -3.77 11.00
N ALA A 540 -13.04 -4.72 11.44
CA ALA A 540 -11.60 -4.65 11.30
C ALA A 540 -11.17 -4.77 9.82
N ILE A 541 -11.81 -5.65 9.04
CA ILE A 541 -11.54 -5.78 7.61
C ILE A 541 -11.89 -4.49 6.86
N ARG A 542 -13.05 -3.89 7.17
CA ARG A 542 -13.47 -2.62 6.57
C ARG A 542 -12.48 -1.49 6.89
N LEU A 543 -12.04 -1.41 8.14
CA LEU A 543 -11.07 -0.40 8.58
C LEU A 543 -9.68 -0.62 7.95
N ALA A 544 -9.21 -1.87 7.88
CA ALA A 544 -7.96 -2.20 7.18
C ALA A 544 -8.06 -1.89 5.68
N ALA A 545 -9.21 -2.17 5.05
CA ALA A 545 -9.46 -1.81 3.66
C ALA A 545 -9.40 -0.29 3.43
N TRP A 546 -9.96 0.50 4.35
CA TRP A 546 -9.84 1.95 4.33
C TRP A 546 -8.37 2.40 4.46
N ALA A 547 -7.62 1.80 5.37
CA ALA A 547 -6.20 2.14 5.57
C ALA A 547 -5.35 1.89 4.31
N VAL A 548 -5.49 0.73 3.66
CA VAL A 548 -4.70 0.42 2.45
C VAL A 548 -5.15 1.22 1.22
N MET A 549 -6.35 1.84 1.23
CA MET A 549 -6.79 2.74 0.16
C MET A 549 -5.89 3.98 0.05
N HIS A 550 -5.34 4.45 1.17
CA HIS A 550 -4.37 5.56 1.16
C HIS A 550 -3.08 5.24 0.39
N LEU A 551 -2.79 3.97 0.11
CA LEU A 551 -1.60 3.55 -0.63
C LEU A 551 -1.81 3.56 -2.14
N VAL A 552 -3.06 3.63 -2.61
CA VAL A 552 -3.39 3.56 -4.04
C VAL A 552 -3.05 4.87 -4.74
N ASN A 553 -2.26 4.79 -5.78
CA ASN A 553 -1.95 5.93 -6.65
C ASN A 553 -3.13 6.17 -7.62
N THR A 554 -4.12 6.92 -7.13
CA THR A 554 -5.22 7.45 -7.95
C THR A 554 -4.77 8.67 -8.74
N GLU A 555 -5.59 9.15 -9.65
CA GLU A 555 -5.34 10.33 -10.48
C GLU A 555 -4.98 11.56 -9.62
N ASP A 556 -5.73 11.76 -8.53
CA ASP A 556 -5.52 12.89 -7.62
C ASP A 556 -4.31 12.66 -6.70
N ALA A 557 -3.95 11.41 -6.38
CA ALA A 557 -2.85 11.10 -5.45
C ALA A 557 -1.45 11.24 -6.07
N ILE A 558 -1.36 11.31 -7.41
CA ILE A 558 -0.08 11.40 -8.15
C ILE A 558 0.17 12.79 -8.75
N TYR A 559 -0.53 13.82 -8.28
CA TYR A 559 -0.46 15.20 -8.81
C TYR A 559 0.97 15.77 -8.90
N PHE A 560 1.88 15.27 -8.07
CA PHE A 560 3.29 15.68 -8.02
C PHE A 560 4.21 14.83 -8.91
N ALA A 561 3.72 13.70 -9.45
CA ALA A 561 4.56 12.73 -10.14
C ALA A 561 5.09 13.28 -11.47
N PRO A 562 6.41 13.17 -11.74
CA PRO A 562 6.96 13.57 -13.04
C PRO A 562 6.39 12.75 -14.22
N ASN A 563 6.04 11.49 -13.98
CA ASN A 563 5.49 10.57 -14.97
C ASN A 563 4.20 9.90 -14.47
N PRO A 564 3.06 10.63 -14.54
CA PRO A 564 1.78 10.10 -14.06
C PRO A 564 1.35 8.81 -14.76
N ALA A 565 1.69 8.65 -16.04
CA ALA A 565 1.30 7.47 -16.81
C ALA A 565 1.88 6.16 -16.25
N VAL A 566 3.08 6.19 -15.66
CA VAL A 566 3.68 5.04 -15.00
C VAL A 566 3.22 4.94 -13.53
N ALA A 567 3.06 6.07 -12.85
CA ALA A 567 2.71 6.09 -11.43
C ALA A 567 1.26 5.65 -11.15
N LEU A 568 0.33 5.96 -12.06
CA LEU A 568 -1.11 5.67 -11.92
C LEU A 568 -1.38 4.18 -11.76
N GLY A 569 -2.14 3.83 -10.74
CA GLY A 569 -2.51 2.45 -10.40
C GLY A 569 -1.40 1.65 -9.69
N GLY A 570 -0.22 2.24 -9.49
CA GLY A 570 0.75 1.71 -8.54
C GLY A 570 0.19 1.75 -7.12
N ILE A 571 0.62 0.84 -6.26
CA ILE A 571 0.20 0.80 -4.86
C ILE A 571 1.44 0.87 -3.98
N ARG A 572 1.57 1.95 -3.23
CA ARG A 572 2.76 2.26 -2.44
C ARG A 572 3.00 1.26 -1.32
N PHE A 573 4.25 1.08 -0.95
CA PHE A 573 4.63 0.17 0.11
C PHE A 573 4.17 0.64 1.50
N LYS A 574 4.25 1.96 1.75
CA LYS A 574 3.84 2.60 3.01
C LYS A 574 3.35 4.02 2.74
N TYR A 575 2.66 4.64 3.68
CA TYR A 575 2.27 6.05 3.62
C TYR A 575 3.46 6.98 3.34
N THR A 576 4.61 6.66 3.90
CA THR A 576 5.84 7.44 3.89
C THR A 576 6.74 7.17 2.71
N ARG A 577 6.33 6.32 1.75
CA ARG A 577 7.13 5.93 0.59
C ARG A 577 6.39 6.23 -0.70
N GLN A 578 7.10 6.73 -1.69
CA GLN A 578 6.56 6.93 -3.03
C GLN A 578 6.84 5.76 -3.97
N TRP A 579 7.67 4.85 -3.53
CA TRP A 579 7.90 3.67 -4.34
C TRP A 579 6.85 2.59 -4.12
N PHE A 580 6.61 1.87 -5.18
CA PHE A 580 5.80 0.67 -5.18
C PHE A 580 6.53 -0.46 -5.92
N ARG A 581 6.09 -1.66 -5.66
CA ARG A 581 6.61 -2.90 -6.21
C ARG A 581 5.45 -3.79 -6.62
N ILE A 582 5.72 -4.77 -7.50
CA ILE A 582 4.65 -5.66 -7.98
C ILE A 582 3.94 -6.42 -6.84
N ASP A 583 4.64 -6.77 -5.76
CA ASP A 583 4.02 -7.43 -4.61
C ASP A 583 3.13 -6.49 -3.79
N THR A 584 3.44 -5.22 -3.67
CA THR A 584 2.56 -4.26 -3.00
C THR A 584 1.25 -4.06 -3.78
N ILE A 585 1.34 -4.04 -5.11
CA ILE A 585 0.17 -4.02 -5.99
C ILE A 585 -0.63 -5.31 -5.82
N GLN A 586 0.04 -6.46 -5.85
CA GLN A 586 -0.59 -7.77 -5.74
C GLN A 586 -1.40 -7.89 -4.46
N HIS A 587 -0.82 -7.63 -3.30
CA HIS A 587 -1.49 -7.84 -2.03
C HIS A 587 -2.76 -6.99 -1.88
N VAL A 588 -2.67 -5.69 -2.19
CA VAL A 588 -3.82 -4.79 -2.03
C VAL A 588 -4.88 -5.00 -3.12
N ALA A 589 -4.48 -5.10 -4.38
CA ALA A 589 -5.43 -5.29 -5.49
C ALA A 589 -6.11 -6.66 -5.43
N SER A 590 -5.38 -7.72 -5.05
CA SER A 590 -5.97 -9.05 -4.85
C SER A 590 -6.91 -9.08 -3.65
N PHE A 591 -6.53 -8.42 -2.54
CA PHE A 591 -7.42 -8.25 -1.39
C PHE A 591 -8.73 -7.58 -1.80
N TYR A 592 -8.67 -6.46 -2.50
CA TYR A 592 -9.86 -5.74 -2.94
C TYR A 592 -10.73 -6.55 -3.90
N ALA A 593 -10.13 -7.22 -4.87
CA ALA A 593 -10.88 -8.05 -5.82
C ALA A 593 -11.58 -9.23 -5.15
N LYS A 594 -10.98 -9.78 -4.08
CA LYS A 594 -11.60 -10.84 -3.24
C LYS A 594 -12.64 -10.26 -2.26
N LEU A 595 -12.47 -9.03 -1.78
CA LEU A 595 -13.38 -8.36 -0.86
C LEU A 595 -14.72 -8.00 -1.53
N LEU A 596 -14.67 -7.53 -2.77
CA LEU A 596 -15.83 -7.03 -3.50
C LEU A 596 -17.03 -7.98 -3.57
N PRO A 597 -16.88 -9.30 -3.78
CA PRO A 597 -18.00 -10.24 -3.75
C PRO A 597 -18.74 -10.31 -2.40
N HIS A 598 -18.08 -9.93 -1.33
CA HIS A 598 -18.64 -9.95 0.03
C HIS A 598 -19.19 -8.60 0.47
N TRP A 599 -18.81 -7.50 -0.21
CA TRP A 599 -19.04 -6.13 0.25
C TRP A 599 -20.49 -5.81 0.54
N ASP A 600 -21.37 -5.98 -0.45
CA ASP A 600 -22.79 -5.59 -0.32
C ASP A 600 -23.50 -6.38 0.77
N TYR A 601 -23.24 -7.69 0.83
CA TYR A 601 -23.79 -8.53 1.87
C TYR A 601 -23.33 -8.09 3.27
N ALA A 602 -22.03 -7.91 3.43
CA ALA A 602 -21.45 -7.58 4.73
C ALA A 602 -21.86 -6.16 5.19
N GLU A 603 -21.85 -5.17 4.28
CA GLU A 603 -22.34 -3.82 4.59
C GLU A 603 -23.81 -3.81 4.98
N SER A 604 -24.66 -4.59 4.31
CA SER A 604 -26.09 -4.68 4.66
C SER A 604 -26.33 -5.37 6.00
N MET A 605 -25.52 -6.37 6.35
CA MET A 605 -25.74 -7.20 7.54
C MET A 605 -25.00 -6.69 8.77
N PHE A 606 -23.86 -6.00 8.60
CA PHE A 606 -22.92 -5.72 9.69
C PHE A 606 -22.56 -4.23 9.83
N LYS A 607 -22.95 -3.35 8.91
CA LYS A 607 -22.61 -1.91 8.93
C LYS A 607 -23.07 -1.20 10.22
N GLN A 608 -24.20 -1.61 10.80
CA GLN A 608 -24.76 -0.98 12.00
C GLN A 608 -23.86 -1.10 13.26
N GLU A 609 -22.87 -1.99 13.25
CA GLU A 609 -21.96 -2.24 14.38
C GLU A 609 -20.57 -1.59 14.17
N VAL A 610 -20.31 -1.02 13.00
CA VAL A 610 -19.10 -0.24 12.75
C VAL A 610 -19.36 1.17 13.23
N PRO A 611 -18.68 1.66 14.29
CA PRO A 611 -18.67 3.10 14.52
C PRO A 611 -18.07 3.73 13.28
N GLU A 612 -18.87 4.42 12.50
CA GLU A 612 -18.32 5.30 11.47
C GLU A 612 -17.32 6.20 12.17
N PRO A 613 -16.11 6.41 11.59
CA PRO A 613 -15.28 7.49 12.09
C PRO A 613 -16.18 8.73 11.99
N GLU A 614 -16.65 9.22 13.13
CA GLU A 614 -17.36 10.49 13.19
C GLU A 614 -16.36 11.55 12.72
N PHE A 615 -16.45 11.89 11.46
CA PHE A 615 -15.78 13.05 10.88
C PHE A 615 -16.53 14.29 11.37
N ALA A 616 -16.44 14.53 12.68
CA ALA A 616 -17.13 15.67 13.28
C ALA A 616 -16.39 16.97 12.97
N ASP A 617 -17.15 17.98 12.63
CA ASP A 617 -16.76 19.39 12.42
C ASP A 617 -16.27 20.07 13.70
N ALA A 618 -15.23 19.57 14.32
CA ALA A 618 -14.68 20.23 15.50
C ALA A 618 -13.16 20.30 15.48
N LEU A 619 -12.65 21.37 14.86
CA LEU A 619 -11.40 21.94 15.34
C LEU A 619 -11.72 22.60 16.69
N PRO A 620 -11.00 22.33 17.80
CA PRO A 620 -11.07 23.19 18.97
C PRO A 620 -10.55 24.57 18.56
N ARG A 621 -11.34 25.58 18.93
CA ARG A 621 -11.01 27.00 18.78
C ARG A 621 -9.76 27.36 19.55
#